data_c0e6cd60cea268789dc851270fd44275
#
_entry.id   c0e6cd60cea268789dc851270fd44275
#
_cell.length_a   1.000
_cell.length_b   1.000
_cell.length_c   1.000
_cell.angle_alpha   90.00
_cell.angle_beta   90.00
_cell.angle_gamma   90.00
#
_symmetry.space_group_name_H-M   'P 1'
#
loop_
_entity.id
_entity.type
_entity.pdbx_description
1 polymer ?
#
loop_
_entity_poly.entity_id
_entity_poly.type
_entity_poly.pdbx_seq_one_letter_code
_entity_poly.pdbx_strand_id
1 'polypeptide(L)'
;LAKANNRTLKNANTDIKIARQKRLETIATGLPQIALSANYNNAFEQPVSLVPGQYFGGVAGEYSAVTFGTSQSVSAGLTLNQMVFDGTYLVGLQASEIYLRISQQAYVKTEQAVEQATVEAYANTLLAKAQLVFINQNLTLAENNLKEAQQVFENGFIEEENVQQLQLTVAALESSLNYAKQMHAVAKNVLRYVMGMDLDEPLTLSSSLEGLVLEMQNTADSPLSLTENIDYQ
;
A
#
# COMPACT_ATOMS: atom_id res chain seq x y z
N LEU A 1 -0.78 -18.06 0.29
CA LEU A 1 -0.66 -17.21 -0.89
C LEU A 1 -0.77 -15.72 -0.53
N ALA A 2 -1.85 -15.26 0.12
CA ALA A 2 -2.05 -13.85 0.49
C ALA A 2 -0.86 -13.27 1.29
N LYS A 3 -0.39 -13.94 2.34
CA LYS A 3 0.76 -13.51 3.17
C LYS A 3 2.06 -13.32 2.36
N ALA A 4 2.25 -14.06 1.28
CA ALA A 4 3.46 -13.96 0.45
C ALA A 4 3.35 -12.90 -0.66
N ASN A 5 2.14 -12.69 -1.19
CA ASN A 5 1.96 -11.93 -2.42
C ASN A 5 1.22 -10.60 -2.24
N ASN A 6 0.47 -10.42 -1.15
CA ASN A 6 -0.30 -9.20 -0.92
C ASN A 6 0.61 -7.96 -0.91
N ARG A 7 0.22 -6.93 -1.68
CA ARG A 7 1.02 -5.71 -1.89
C ARG A 7 1.14 -4.88 -0.63
N THR A 8 0.08 -4.81 0.18
CA THR A 8 0.08 -4.05 1.44
C THR A 8 1.07 -4.65 2.42
N LEU A 9 1.14 -5.99 2.50
CA LEU A 9 2.09 -6.68 3.38
C LEU A 9 3.55 -6.53 2.89
N LYS A 10 3.78 -6.54 1.57
CA LYS A 10 5.10 -6.23 0.98
C LYS A 10 5.53 -4.80 1.29
N ASN A 11 4.61 -3.84 1.27
CA ASN A 11 4.88 -2.46 1.66
C ASN A 11 5.24 -2.37 3.14
N ALA A 12 4.45 -2.96 4.04
CA ALA A 12 4.75 -2.98 5.48
C ALA A 12 6.12 -3.62 5.80
N ASN A 13 6.52 -4.67 5.06
CA ASN A 13 7.88 -5.23 5.16
C ASN A 13 8.96 -4.26 4.67
N THR A 14 8.66 -3.46 3.66
CA THR A 14 9.56 -2.40 3.19
C THR A 14 9.70 -1.29 4.22
N ASP A 15 8.62 -0.94 4.94
CA ASP A 15 8.64 0.04 6.03
C ASP A 15 9.55 -0.40 7.19
N ILE A 16 9.59 -1.70 7.52
CA ILE A 16 10.56 -2.24 8.48
C ILE A 16 12.01 -2.03 7.98
N LYS A 17 12.26 -2.24 6.69
CA LYS A 17 13.59 -2.00 6.10
C LYS A 17 13.96 -0.52 6.17
N ILE A 18 13.02 0.37 5.87
CA ILE A 18 13.20 1.83 5.98
C ILE A 18 13.52 2.21 7.43
N ALA A 19 12.75 1.71 8.41
CA ALA A 19 12.99 1.97 9.82
C ALA A 19 14.37 1.50 10.28
N ARG A 20 14.82 0.34 9.79
CA ARG A 20 16.17 -0.19 10.05
C ARG A 20 17.25 0.72 9.46
N GLN A 21 17.09 1.18 8.23
CA GLN A 21 18.03 2.10 7.60
C GLN A 21 18.05 3.47 8.31
N LYS A 22 16.90 3.94 8.76
CA LYS A 22 16.79 5.19 9.55
C LYS A 22 17.53 5.09 10.88
N ARG A 23 17.46 3.92 11.53
CA ARG A 23 18.27 3.65 12.73
C ARG A 23 19.77 3.68 12.42
N LEU A 24 20.21 3.09 11.30
CA LEU A 24 21.62 3.14 10.88
C LEU A 24 22.06 4.57 10.53
N GLU A 25 21.21 5.36 9.89
CA GLU A 25 21.45 6.78 9.64
C GLU A 25 21.66 7.55 10.96
N THR A 26 20.79 7.31 11.95
CA THR A 26 20.94 7.90 13.29
C THR A 26 22.24 7.48 13.95
N ILE A 27 22.63 6.21 13.86
CA ILE A 27 23.93 5.73 14.38
C ILE A 27 25.09 6.44 13.65
N ALA A 28 24.98 6.59 12.33
CA ALA A 28 26.02 7.19 11.51
C ALA A 28 26.30 8.66 11.86
N THR A 29 25.33 9.42 12.38
CA THR A 29 25.56 10.80 12.82
C THR A 29 26.55 10.90 13.99
N GLY A 30 26.68 9.84 14.79
CA GLY A 30 27.69 9.75 15.86
C GLY A 30 29.10 9.38 15.38
N LEU A 31 29.25 8.94 14.12
CA LEU A 31 30.55 8.60 13.55
C LEU A 31 31.33 9.86 13.07
N PRO A 32 32.66 9.77 12.89
CA PRO A 32 33.43 10.85 12.30
C PRO A 32 32.87 11.28 10.93
N GLN A 33 32.56 12.57 10.79
CA GLN A 33 32.07 13.16 9.55
C GLN A 33 33.22 13.81 8.80
N ILE A 34 33.53 13.34 7.60
CA ILE A 34 34.59 13.89 6.75
C ILE A 34 33.93 14.62 5.59
N ALA A 35 34.22 15.92 5.44
CA ALA A 35 33.76 16.73 4.35
C ALA A 35 34.94 17.32 3.57
N LEU A 36 34.92 17.17 2.24
CA LEU A 36 35.82 17.81 1.31
C LEU A 36 35.08 18.98 0.66
N SER A 37 35.65 20.17 0.72
CA SER A 37 35.16 21.36 0.01
C SER A 37 36.20 21.87 -0.94
N ALA A 38 35.78 22.32 -2.13
CA ALA A 38 36.63 23.02 -3.11
C ALA A 38 35.85 24.21 -3.63
N ASN A 39 36.45 25.39 -3.55
CA ASN A 39 35.89 26.62 -4.06
C ASN A 39 36.81 27.20 -5.11
N TYR A 40 36.27 27.55 -6.25
CA TYR A 40 36.93 28.34 -7.29
C TYR A 40 36.25 29.70 -7.38
N ASN A 41 37.02 30.76 -7.22
CA ASN A 41 36.55 32.11 -7.36
C ASN A 41 37.32 32.82 -8.52
N ASN A 42 36.55 33.39 -9.42
CA ASN A 42 37.06 34.20 -10.53
C ASN A 42 36.46 35.62 -10.43
N ALA A 43 37.30 36.61 -10.12
CA ALA A 43 36.90 38.00 -10.09
C ALA A 43 37.05 38.60 -11.49
N PHE A 44 35.95 38.91 -12.16
CA PHE A 44 35.94 39.57 -13.46
C PHE A 44 36.49 41.00 -13.37
N GLU A 45 36.24 41.72 -12.25
CA GLU A 45 36.85 42.96 -11.84
C GLU A 45 37.50 42.79 -10.47
N GLN A 46 38.76 43.18 -10.36
CA GLN A 46 39.47 43.16 -9.10
C GLN A 46 39.11 44.37 -8.25
N PRO A 47 38.97 44.26 -6.95
CA PRO A 47 38.71 45.39 -6.08
C PRO A 47 39.89 46.34 -6.09
N VAL A 48 39.61 47.62 -6.34
CA VAL A 48 40.57 48.69 -6.33
C VAL A 48 40.57 49.34 -4.95
N SER A 49 41.73 49.43 -4.32
CA SER A 49 41.93 50.15 -3.07
C SER A 49 42.71 51.45 -3.29
N LEU A 50 42.25 52.56 -2.69
CA LEU A 50 42.96 53.82 -2.68
C LEU A 50 43.97 53.76 -1.57
N VAL A 51 45.25 53.90 -1.97
CA VAL A 51 46.39 53.99 -1.04
C VAL A 51 47.10 55.30 -1.17
N PRO A 52 47.69 55.90 -0.09
CA PRO A 52 48.44 57.11 -0.18
C PRO A 52 49.59 56.96 -1.17
N GLY A 53 49.67 57.86 -2.20
CA GLY A 53 50.59 57.77 -3.33
C GLY A 53 52.08 57.81 -2.92
N GLN A 54 52.41 58.38 -1.80
CA GLN A 54 53.76 58.41 -1.25
C GLN A 54 54.42 57.03 -1.04
N TYR A 55 53.63 55.97 -0.87
CA TYR A 55 54.15 54.58 -0.71
C TYR A 55 54.39 53.88 -2.05
N PHE A 56 53.90 54.45 -3.17
CA PHE A 56 53.99 53.87 -4.51
C PHE A 56 54.60 54.83 -5.55
N GLY A 57 55.47 55.72 -5.10
CA GLY A 57 56.22 56.64 -5.97
C GLY A 57 55.43 57.86 -6.44
N GLY A 58 54.28 58.18 -5.82
CA GLY A 58 53.46 59.35 -6.07
C GLY A 58 53.80 60.54 -5.10
N VAL A 59 53.09 61.64 -5.26
CA VAL A 59 53.26 62.84 -4.42
C VAL A 59 52.53 62.67 -3.08
N ALA A 60 53.11 63.20 -1.99
CA ALA A 60 52.50 63.18 -0.68
C ALA A 60 51.19 64.00 -0.68
N GLY A 61 50.09 63.38 -0.25
CA GLY A 61 48.75 63.98 -0.24
C GLY A 61 47.81 63.48 -1.36
N GLU A 62 48.37 62.82 -2.38
CA GLU A 62 47.54 62.17 -3.43
C GLU A 62 47.27 60.65 -3.12
N TYR A 63 46.18 60.18 -3.64
CA TYR A 63 45.83 58.74 -3.52
C TYR A 63 46.00 58.09 -4.87
N SER A 64 46.68 56.93 -4.90
CA SER A 64 46.83 56.10 -6.09
C SER A 64 45.85 54.86 -5.95
N ALA A 65 45.19 54.57 -7.06
CA ALA A 65 44.33 53.37 -7.17
C ALA A 65 45.24 52.18 -7.45
N VAL A 66 45.23 51.20 -6.52
CA VAL A 66 46.04 49.99 -6.64
C VAL A 66 45.11 48.77 -6.52
N THR A 67 45.28 47.79 -7.41
CA THR A 67 44.57 46.53 -7.41
C THR A 67 45.36 45.50 -6.61
N PHE A 68 44.76 44.95 -5.58
CA PHE A 68 45.38 43.91 -4.77
C PHE A 68 44.66 42.57 -4.97
N GLY A 69 45.44 41.48 -5.04
CA GLY A 69 44.95 40.13 -5.13
C GLY A 69 45.13 39.50 -6.52
N THR A 70 44.64 38.28 -6.62
CA THR A 70 44.65 37.50 -7.86
C THR A 70 43.24 37.49 -8.48
N SER A 71 43.17 37.54 -9.83
CA SER A 71 41.89 37.44 -10.55
C SER A 71 41.23 36.07 -10.36
N GLN A 72 42.04 35.07 -10.04
CA GLN A 72 41.55 33.70 -9.81
C GLN A 72 42.12 33.13 -8.52
N SER A 73 41.25 32.45 -7.74
CA SER A 73 41.68 31.76 -6.55
C SER A 73 40.98 30.39 -6.44
N VAL A 74 41.73 29.38 -6.04
CA VAL A 74 41.25 28.05 -5.72
C VAL A 74 41.57 27.78 -4.27
N SER A 75 40.56 27.34 -3.51
CA SER A 75 40.75 26.85 -2.15
C SER A 75 40.14 25.48 -1.99
N ALA A 76 40.88 24.56 -1.39
CA ALA A 76 40.39 23.24 -1.03
C ALA A 76 40.59 23.00 0.46
N GLY A 77 39.62 22.46 1.12
CA GLY A 77 39.66 22.15 2.54
C GLY A 77 39.09 20.76 2.85
N LEU A 78 39.75 20.01 3.73
CA LEU A 78 39.28 18.77 4.32
C LEU A 78 38.95 19.04 5.77
N THR A 79 37.69 18.78 6.16
CA THR A 79 37.20 18.98 7.52
C THR A 79 36.76 17.63 8.11
N LEU A 80 37.24 17.31 9.32
CA LEU A 80 36.82 16.19 10.11
C LEU A 80 36.05 16.73 11.33
N ASN A 81 34.78 16.33 11.45
CA ASN A 81 33.95 16.63 12.62
C ASN A 81 33.62 15.32 13.36
N GLN A 82 33.94 15.25 14.64
CA GLN A 82 33.62 14.11 15.50
C GLN A 82 32.78 14.57 16.68
N MET A 83 31.60 13.98 16.80
CA MET A 83 30.78 14.11 17.99
C MET A 83 31.46 13.37 19.16
N VAL A 84 31.74 14.07 20.24
CA VAL A 84 32.34 13.48 21.46
C VAL A 84 31.22 13.11 22.43
N PHE A 85 30.27 14.01 22.65
CA PHE A 85 29.10 13.78 23.49
C PHE A 85 27.95 14.69 23.07
N ASP A 86 26.74 14.07 22.95
CA ASP A 86 25.51 14.80 22.73
C ASP A 86 24.35 13.98 23.38
N GLY A 87 23.67 14.57 24.38
CA GLY A 87 22.54 13.96 25.06
C GLY A 87 21.34 13.75 24.12
N THR A 88 21.14 14.63 23.15
CA THR A 88 20.07 14.55 22.15
C THR A 88 20.28 13.35 21.23
N TYR A 89 21.53 13.07 20.85
CA TYR A 89 21.90 11.90 20.08
C TYR A 89 21.53 10.59 20.79
N LEU A 90 21.80 10.48 22.10
CA LEU A 90 21.47 9.28 22.89
C LEU A 90 19.96 9.04 22.93
N VAL A 91 19.17 10.09 23.14
CA VAL A 91 17.70 10.01 23.10
C VAL A 91 17.22 9.66 21.68
N GLY A 92 17.81 10.27 20.66
CA GLY A 92 17.51 9.97 19.25
C GLY A 92 17.79 8.50 18.88
N LEU A 93 18.86 7.93 19.41
CA LEU A 93 19.19 6.52 19.22
C LEU A 93 18.14 5.59 19.85
N GLN A 94 17.70 5.86 21.08
CA GLN A 94 16.63 5.11 21.72
C GLN A 94 15.31 5.26 20.96
N ALA A 95 14.96 6.47 20.54
CA ALA A 95 13.76 6.74 19.74
C ALA A 95 13.76 5.98 18.42
N SER A 96 14.91 5.88 17.75
CA SER A 96 15.07 5.12 16.49
C SER A 96 14.84 3.62 16.68
N GLU A 97 15.20 3.07 17.82
CA GLU A 97 14.94 1.67 18.17
C GLU A 97 13.44 1.43 18.45
N ILE A 98 12.80 2.35 19.17
CA ILE A 98 11.35 2.31 19.41
C ILE A 98 10.60 2.39 18.07
N TYR A 99 11.01 3.29 17.17
CA TYR A 99 10.41 3.42 15.85
C TYR A 99 10.51 2.11 15.03
N LEU A 100 11.65 1.41 15.10
CA LEU A 100 11.79 0.11 14.46
C LEU A 100 10.81 -0.93 15.05
N ARG A 101 10.64 -0.96 16.38
CA ARG A 101 9.66 -1.86 17.03
C ARG A 101 8.23 -1.53 16.64
N ILE A 102 7.86 -0.25 16.57
CA ILE A 102 6.53 0.18 16.10
C ILE A 102 6.30 -0.30 14.66
N SER A 103 7.29 -0.18 13.78
CA SER A 103 7.17 -0.66 12.39
C SER A 103 7.00 -2.19 12.31
N GLN A 104 7.64 -2.95 13.20
CA GLN A 104 7.46 -4.40 13.30
C GLN A 104 6.06 -4.78 13.80
N GLN A 105 5.54 -4.07 14.80
CA GLN A 105 4.16 -4.28 15.28
C GLN A 105 3.13 -3.90 14.23
N ALA A 106 3.35 -2.80 13.50
CA ALA A 106 2.51 -2.39 12.38
C ALA A 106 2.46 -3.46 11.26
N TYR A 107 3.58 -4.15 11.01
CA TYR A 107 3.60 -5.28 10.08
C TYR A 107 2.70 -6.42 10.55
N VAL A 108 2.79 -6.82 11.82
CA VAL A 108 1.94 -7.90 12.38
C VAL A 108 0.46 -7.51 12.32
N LYS A 109 0.12 -6.27 12.67
CA LYS A 109 -1.25 -5.75 12.53
C LYS A 109 -1.74 -5.79 11.07
N THR A 110 -0.90 -5.41 10.13
CA THR A 110 -1.20 -5.47 8.70
C THR A 110 -1.39 -6.92 8.24
N GLU A 111 -0.59 -7.87 8.75
CA GLU A 111 -0.73 -9.30 8.46
C GLU A 111 -2.10 -9.83 8.90
N GLN A 112 -2.54 -9.50 10.11
CA GLN A 112 -3.86 -9.86 10.62
C GLN A 112 -5.00 -9.24 9.78
N ALA A 113 -4.87 -7.96 9.41
CA ALA A 113 -5.85 -7.29 8.56
C ALA A 113 -5.95 -7.92 7.15
N VAL A 114 -4.82 -8.31 6.56
CA VAL A 114 -4.79 -9.03 5.27
C VAL A 114 -5.40 -10.42 5.39
N GLU A 115 -5.17 -11.13 6.49
CA GLU A 115 -5.77 -12.43 6.75
C GLU A 115 -7.30 -12.30 6.85
N GLN A 116 -7.80 -11.37 7.66
CA GLN A 116 -9.23 -11.09 7.77
C GLN A 116 -9.85 -10.72 6.41
N ALA A 117 -9.27 -9.77 5.68
CA ALA A 117 -9.76 -9.36 4.37
C ALA A 117 -9.78 -10.52 3.36
N THR A 118 -8.82 -11.46 3.47
CA THR A 118 -8.77 -12.65 2.61
C THR A 118 -9.91 -13.61 2.93
N VAL A 119 -10.18 -13.84 4.21
CA VAL A 119 -11.30 -14.70 4.67
C VAL A 119 -12.64 -14.10 4.23
N GLU A 120 -12.82 -12.79 4.41
CA GLU A 120 -14.03 -12.08 4.00
C GLU A 120 -14.24 -12.14 2.48
N ALA A 121 -13.21 -11.89 1.68
CA ALA A 121 -13.27 -11.95 0.23
C ALA A 121 -13.56 -13.39 -0.26
N TYR A 122 -12.99 -14.39 0.42
CA TYR A 122 -13.25 -15.80 0.15
C TYR A 122 -14.69 -16.19 0.43
N ALA A 123 -15.21 -15.82 1.61
CA ALA A 123 -16.60 -16.08 2.00
C ALA A 123 -17.59 -15.40 1.05
N ASN A 124 -17.33 -14.14 0.67
CA ASN A 124 -18.15 -13.40 -0.31
C ASN A 124 -18.15 -14.07 -1.69
N THR A 125 -17.01 -14.66 -2.11
CA THR A 125 -16.94 -15.39 -3.38
C THR A 125 -17.76 -16.69 -3.34
N LEU A 126 -17.73 -17.41 -2.21
CA LEU A 126 -18.55 -18.61 -2.01
C LEU A 126 -20.05 -18.26 -1.97
N LEU A 127 -20.41 -17.16 -1.30
CA LEU A 127 -21.79 -16.68 -1.23
C LEU A 127 -22.31 -16.30 -2.63
N ALA A 128 -21.52 -15.55 -3.41
CA ALA A 128 -21.89 -15.21 -4.78
C ALA A 128 -22.06 -16.45 -5.69
N LYS A 129 -21.23 -17.49 -5.48
CA LYS A 129 -21.36 -18.78 -6.18
C LYS A 129 -22.65 -19.49 -5.78
N ALA A 130 -22.97 -19.54 -4.48
CA ALA A 130 -24.20 -20.17 -4.00
C ALA A 130 -25.45 -19.46 -4.53
N GLN A 131 -25.45 -18.12 -4.54
CA GLN A 131 -26.52 -17.30 -5.11
C GLN A 131 -26.73 -17.58 -6.60
N LEU A 132 -25.64 -17.70 -7.36
CA LEU A 132 -25.70 -18.04 -8.79
C LEU A 132 -26.36 -19.41 -9.01
N VAL A 133 -25.99 -20.43 -8.22
CA VAL A 133 -26.59 -21.75 -8.29
C VAL A 133 -28.09 -21.71 -7.96
N PHE A 134 -28.46 -20.96 -6.91
CA PHE A 134 -29.85 -20.80 -6.48
C PHE A 134 -30.73 -20.13 -7.56
N ILE A 135 -30.25 -19.02 -8.15
CA ILE A 135 -31.00 -18.32 -9.21
C ILE A 135 -31.14 -19.22 -10.44
N ASN A 136 -30.09 -19.97 -10.82
CA ASN A 136 -30.14 -20.88 -11.95
C ASN A 136 -31.17 -22.02 -11.75
N GLN A 137 -31.26 -22.56 -10.53
CA GLN A 137 -32.28 -23.55 -10.19
C GLN A 137 -33.69 -22.98 -10.27
N ASN A 138 -33.89 -21.74 -9.77
CA ASN A 138 -35.21 -21.07 -9.85
C ASN A 138 -35.57 -20.74 -11.31
N LEU A 139 -34.62 -20.36 -12.13
CA LEU A 139 -34.86 -20.13 -13.56
C LEU A 139 -35.31 -21.44 -14.25
N THR A 140 -34.62 -22.54 -14.02
CA THR A 140 -35.01 -23.83 -14.58
C THR A 140 -36.43 -24.27 -14.16
N LEU A 141 -36.78 -24.00 -12.89
CA LEU A 141 -38.16 -24.29 -12.40
C LEU A 141 -39.18 -23.37 -13.08
N ALA A 142 -38.91 -22.10 -13.22
CA ALA A 142 -39.81 -21.15 -13.89
C ALA A 142 -39.99 -21.44 -15.38
N GLU A 143 -38.93 -21.85 -16.07
CA GLU A 143 -38.98 -22.31 -17.48
C GLU A 143 -39.87 -23.56 -17.64
N ASN A 144 -39.75 -24.54 -16.72
CA ASN A 144 -40.58 -25.70 -16.74
C ASN A 144 -42.06 -25.34 -16.50
N ASN A 145 -42.34 -24.47 -15.50
CA ASN A 145 -43.71 -24.01 -15.22
C ASN A 145 -44.28 -23.23 -16.43
N LEU A 146 -43.49 -22.41 -17.08
CA LEU A 146 -43.90 -21.70 -18.31
C LEU A 146 -44.27 -22.70 -19.41
N LYS A 147 -43.46 -23.72 -19.63
CA LYS A 147 -43.72 -24.75 -20.65
C LYS A 147 -45.02 -25.52 -20.37
N GLU A 148 -45.27 -25.89 -19.11
CA GLU A 148 -46.50 -26.53 -18.69
C GLU A 148 -47.72 -25.61 -18.91
N ALA A 149 -47.63 -24.36 -18.48
CA ALA A 149 -48.68 -23.36 -18.68
C ALA A 149 -48.98 -23.12 -20.18
N GLN A 150 -47.99 -23.09 -21.04
CA GLN A 150 -48.17 -22.98 -22.50
C GLN A 150 -48.98 -24.16 -23.04
N GLN A 151 -48.69 -25.38 -22.63
CA GLN A 151 -49.47 -26.59 -23.04
C GLN A 151 -50.91 -26.53 -22.56
N VAL A 152 -51.15 -26.06 -21.30
CA VAL A 152 -52.49 -25.94 -20.74
C VAL A 152 -53.30 -24.83 -21.44
N PHE A 153 -52.60 -23.73 -21.84
CA PHE A 153 -53.22 -22.65 -22.64
C PHE A 153 -53.61 -23.14 -24.03
N GLU A 154 -52.75 -23.87 -24.73
CA GLU A 154 -53.02 -24.43 -26.06
C GLU A 154 -54.24 -25.36 -26.04
N ASN A 155 -54.52 -26.01 -24.90
CA ASN A 155 -55.72 -26.80 -24.70
C ASN A 155 -56.95 -26.00 -24.23
N GLY A 156 -56.84 -24.68 -24.05
CA GLY A 156 -57.92 -23.79 -23.70
C GLY A 156 -58.36 -23.80 -22.22
N PHE A 157 -57.47 -24.26 -21.31
CA PHE A 157 -57.78 -24.40 -19.88
C PHE A 157 -57.33 -23.22 -19.03
N ILE A 158 -56.47 -22.35 -19.53
CA ILE A 158 -56.05 -21.13 -18.84
C ILE A 158 -56.05 -19.94 -19.81
N GLU A 159 -56.03 -18.72 -19.25
CA GLU A 159 -55.99 -17.45 -20.01
C GLU A 159 -54.55 -17.12 -20.45
N GLU A 160 -54.42 -16.38 -21.56
CA GLU A 160 -53.15 -15.94 -22.09
C GLU A 160 -52.37 -15.07 -21.11
N GLU A 161 -53.07 -14.30 -20.26
CA GLU A 161 -52.46 -13.48 -19.21
C GLU A 161 -51.57 -14.28 -18.26
N ASN A 162 -51.98 -15.52 -17.88
CA ASN A 162 -51.18 -16.39 -17.03
C ASN A 162 -49.86 -16.80 -17.69
N VAL A 163 -49.87 -17.06 -18.97
CA VAL A 163 -48.64 -17.40 -19.74
C VAL A 163 -47.73 -16.19 -19.84
N GLN A 164 -48.30 -15.00 -20.13
CA GLN A 164 -47.56 -13.74 -20.20
C GLN A 164 -46.89 -13.40 -18.84
N GLN A 165 -47.57 -13.59 -17.73
CA GLN A 165 -47.04 -13.40 -16.38
C GLN A 165 -45.85 -14.31 -16.10
N LEU A 166 -45.92 -15.59 -16.50
CA LEU A 166 -44.81 -16.52 -16.36
C LEU A 166 -43.64 -16.14 -17.28
N GLN A 167 -43.90 -15.71 -18.48
CA GLN A 167 -42.85 -15.19 -19.40
C GLN A 167 -42.11 -13.99 -18.78
N LEU A 168 -42.82 -13.04 -18.17
CA LEU A 168 -42.19 -11.93 -17.46
C LEU A 168 -41.34 -12.41 -16.29
N THR A 169 -41.82 -13.44 -15.58
CA THR A 169 -41.06 -14.03 -14.45
C THR A 169 -39.77 -14.68 -14.94
N VAL A 170 -39.80 -15.45 -16.03
CA VAL A 170 -38.61 -16.04 -16.64
C VAL A 170 -37.62 -14.95 -17.09
N ALA A 171 -38.08 -13.93 -17.79
CA ALA A 171 -37.21 -12.82 -18.23
C ALA A 171 -36.55 -12.06 -17.06
N ALA A 172 -37.27 -11.88 -15.93
CA ALA A 172 -36.73 -11.28 -14.72
C ALA A 172 -35.66 -12.19 -14.07
N LEU A 173 -35.88 -13.49 -14.05
CA LEU A 173 -34.88 -14.45 -13.53
C LEU A 173 -33.64 -14.56 -14.43
N GLU A 174 -33.80 -14.51 -15.75
CA GLU A 174 -32.65 -14.45 -16.70
C GLU A 174 -31.79 -13.19 -16.46
N SER A 175 -32.45 -12.05 -16.28
CA SER A 175 -31.76 -10.80 -15.93
C SER A 175 -31.02 -10.91 -14.60
N SER A 176 -31.67 -11.51 -13.60
CA SER A 176 -31.08 -11.75 -12.29
C SER A 176 -29.91 -12.73 -12.36
N LEU A 177 -29.98 -13.77 -13.20
CA LEU A 177 -28.89 -14.71 -13.43
C LEU A 177 -27.67 -14.02 -14.08
N ASN A 178 -27.89 -13.17 -15.07
CA ASN A 178 -26.82 -12.40 -15.70
C ASN A 178 -26.13 -11.47 -14.68
N TYR A 179 -26.89 -10.79 -13.84
CA TYR A 179 -26.35 -9.98 -12.74
C TYR A 179 -25.55 -10.84 -11.75
N ALA A 180 -26.05 -11.98 -11.31
CA ALA A 180 -25.35 -12.88 -10.40
C ALA A 180 -24.04 -13.43 -10.99
N LYS A 181 -24.01 -13.73 -12.31
CA LYS A 181 -22.77 -14.12 -13.01
C LYS A 181 -21.72 -13.03 -12.94
N GLN A 182 -22.10 -11.77 -13.20
CA GLN A 182 -21.19 -10.65 -13.11
C GLN A 182 -20.68 -10.43 -11.68
N MET A 183 -21.58 -10.47 -10.69
CA MET A 183 -21.21 -10.31 -9.27
C MET A 183 -20.26 -11.42 -8.79
N HIS A 184 -20.46 -12.66 -9.21
CA HIS A 184 -19.52 -13.74 -8.92
C HIS A 184 -18.14 -13.52 -9.56
N ALA A 185 -18.09 -12.99 -10.80
CA ALA A 185 -16.83 -12.65 -11.46
C ALA A 185 -16.11 -11.50 -10.71
N VAL A 186 -16.85 -10.48 -10.29
CA VAL A 186 -16.31 -9.38 -9.47
C VAL A 186 -15.77 -9.89 -8.14
N ALA A 187 -16.53 -10.73 -7.42
CA ALA A 187 -16.08 -11.30 -6.15
C ALA A 187 -14.78 -12.11 -6.32
N LYS A 188 -14.65 -12.90 -7.39
CA LYS A 188 -13.39 -13.59 -7.72
C LYS A 188 -12.23 -12.64 -7.95
N ASN A 189 -12.46 -11.54 -8.64
CA ASN A 189 -11.41 -10.55 -8.92
C ASN A 189 -10.99 -9.81 -7.63
N VAL A 190 -11.94 -9.50 -6.74
CA VAL A 190 -11.63 -8.94 -5.41
C VAL A 190 -10.77 -9.92 -4.61
N LEU A 191 -11.11 -11.20 -4.61
CA LEU A 191 -10.31 -12.23 -3.92
C LEU A 191 -8.89 -12.32 -4.50
N ARG A 192 -8.72 -12.33 -5.84
CA ARG A 192 -7.40 -12.29 -6.48
C ARG A 192 -6.60 -11.06 -6.07
N TYR A 193 -7.24 -9.89 -6.08
CA TYR A 193 -6.61 -8.64 -5.67
C TYR A 193 -6.11 -8.67 -4.23
N VAL A 194 -6.95 -9.12 -3.29
CA VAL A 194 -6.59 -9.25 -1.87
C VAL A 194 -5.46 -10.26 -1.68
N MET A 195 -5.46 -11.36 -2.43
CA MET A 195 -4.37 -12.34 -2.40
C MET A 195 -3.08 -11.87 -3.11
N GLY A 196 -3.12 -10.76 -3.85
CA GLY A 196 -2.00 -10.27 -4.64
C GLY A 196 -1.67 -11.14 -5.86
N MET A 197 -2.69 -11.84 -6.41
CA MET A 197 -2.63 -12.61 -7.65
C MET A 197 -2.93 -11.73 -8.86
N ASP A 198 -2.50 -12.15 -10.04
CA ASP A 198 -2.93 -11.53 -11.29
C ASP A 198 -4.40 -11.86 -11.58
N LEU A 199 -5.12 -10.92 -12.23
CA LEU A 199 -6.55 -11.06 -12.48
C LEU A 199 -6.87 -12.20 -13.44
N ASP A 200 -5.93 -12.58 -14.30
CA ASP A 200 -6.08 -13.66 -15.28
C ASP A 200 -5.66 -15.04 -14.73
N GLU A 201 -5.09 -15.11 -13.54
CA GLU A 201 -4.65 -16.37 -12.95
C GLU A 201 -5.85 -17.25 -12.59
N PRO A 202 -5.81 -18.55 -12.92
CA PRO A 202 -6.92 -19.45 -12.65
C PRO A 202 -7.11 -19.64 -11.14
N LEU A 203 -8.32 -19.38 -10.64
CA LEU A 203 -8.68 -19.51 -9.25
C LEU A 203 -9.80 -20.55 -9.09
N THR A 204 -9.50 -21.64 -8.39
CA THR A 204 -10.48 -22.67 -7.99
C THR A 204 -10.68 -22.65 -6.49
N LEU A 205 -11.94 -22.59 -6.07
CA LEU A 205 -12.31 -22.65 -4.65
C LEU A 205 -12.53 -24.11 -4.25
N SER A 206 -11.83 -24.56 -3.22
CA SER A 206 -11.86 -25.96 -2.74
C SER A 206 -12.94 -26.23 -1.70
N SER A 207 -13.35 -25.20 -0.93
CA SER A 207 -14.34 -25.35 0.15
C SER A 207 -15.74 -24.98 -0.31
N SER A 208 -16.76 -25.56 0.37
CA SER A 208 -18.14 -25.11 0.29
C SER A 208 -18.45 -24.06 1.35
N LEU A 209 -19.55 -23.29 1.17
CA LEU A 209 -19.99 -22.33 2.16
C LEU A 209 -20.31 -22.98 3.51
N GLU A 210 -20.96 -24.18 3.47
CA GLU A 210 -21.30 -24.95 4.66
C GLU A 210 -20.08 -25.43 5.43
N GLY A 211 -19.02 -25.88 4.71
CA GLY A 211 -17.74 -26.26 5.31
C GLY A 211 -17.07 -25.11 6.03
N LEU A 212 -17.08 -23.92 5.44
CA LEU A 212 -16.49 -22.71 6.05
C LEU A 212 -17.25 -22.31 7.33
N VAL A 213 -18.59 -22.37 7.33
CA VAL A 213 -19.41 -22.05 8.51
C VAL A 213 -19.12 -23.01 9.65
N LEU A 214 -18.97 -24.32 9.38
CA LEU A 214 -18.60 -25.30 10.38
C LEU A 214 -17.21 -25.08 10.98
N GLU A 215 -16.23 -24.72 10.15
CA GLU A 215 -14.88 -24.37 10.63
C GLU A 215 -14.90 -23.11 11.51
N MET A 216 -15.65 -22.09 11.13
CA MET A 216 -15.79 -20.85 11.92
C MET A 216 -16.48 -21.13 13.27
N GLN A 217 -17.51 -21.98 13.33
CA GLN A 217 -18.16 -22.35 14.58
C GLN A 217 -17.22 -23.09 15.53
N ASN A 218 -16.42 -24.01 15.03
CA ASN A 218 -15.42 -24.73 15.83
C ASN A 218 -14.30 -23.84 16.36
N THR A 219 -13.98 -22.75 15.66
CA THR A 219 -12.93 -21.80 16.07
C THR A 219 -13.47 -20.77 17.06
N ALA A 220 -14.76 -20.43 17.03
CA ALA A 220 -15.38 -19.44 17.91
C ALA A 220 -15.40 -19.88 19.39
N ASP A 221 -15.28 -21.18 19.69
CA ASP A 221 -15.23 -21.74 21.05
C ASP A 221 -13.82 -21.66 21.69
N SER A 222 -12.81 -21.18 20.99
CA SER A 222 -11.48 -21.00 21.54
C SER A 222 -11.42 -19.77 22.46
N PRO A 223 -10.86 -19.87 23.69
CA PRO A 223 -10.76 -18.73 24.59
C PRO A 223 -9.89 -17.63 23.99
N LEU A 224 -10.44 -16.42 23.87
CA LEU A 224 -9.72 -15.24 23.39
C LEU A 224 -8.65 -14.83 24.42
N SER A 225 -7.38 -14.96 24.04
CA SER A 225 -6.27 -14.42 24.84
C SER A 225 -6.08 -12.95 24.49
N LEU A 226 -6.50 -12.04 25.39
CA LEU A 226 -6.33 -10.60 25.23
C LEU A 226 -4.84 -10.19 25.20
N THR A 227 -3.97 -10.98 25.84
CA THR A 227 -2.53 -10.72 25.89
C THR A 227 -1.80 -11.01 24.57
N GLU A 228 -2.41 -11.79 23.69
CA GLU A 228 -1.87 -12.08 22.36
C GLU A 228 -2.38 -11.12 21.28
N ASN A 229 -3.35 -10.28 21.62
CA ASN A 229 -3.89 -9.31 20.68
C ASN A 229 -2.97 -8.08 20.60
N ILE A 230 -2.51 -7.78 19.39
CA ILE A 230 -1.55 -6.69 19.12
C ILE A 230 -2.11 -5.30 19.46
N ASP A 231 -3.43 -5.14 19.50
CA ASP A 231 -4.06 -3.86 19.87
C ASP A 231 -3.95 -3.56 21.39
N TYR A 232 -3.53 -4.55 22.22
CA TYR A 232 -3.31 -4.43 23.66
C TYR A 232 -1.82 -4.46 24.07
N GLN A 233 -0.90 -4.58 23.13
CA GLN A 233 0.56 -4.53 23.33
C GLN A 233 1.13 -3.16 22.98
#